data_e68dc226ccced640f551eadbbbb56267
#
_entry.id   e68dc226ccced640f551eadbbbb56267
#
_cell.length_a   1.000
_cell.length_b   1.000
_cell.length_c   1.000
_cell.angle_alpha   90.00
_cell.angle_beta   90.00
_cell.angle_gamma   90.00
#
_symmetry.space_group_name_H-M   'P 1'
#
loop_
_entity.id
_entity.type
_entity.pdbx_description
1 polymer ?
#
loop_
_entity_poly.entity_id
_entity_poly.type
_entity_poly.pdbx_seq_one_letter_code
_entity_poly.pdbx_strand_id
1 'polypeptide(L)'
;MATANKPMDEWKTIPWKQIERNVFKLQKRIYQASQQNNRKKVHKLQRLLMNSRSGRLLAVRRVTQDNQGKKTAGIDGVKSLTPKQRLKLSATLKVDGKASPVRRVEIPKPGTTEKRGLGIPTMRDRAAQSLVKHALEPECEARFEPNSYGFRPGRSCHDAINAICIAISKQAKWCYDADIAKCFDRIAHEPLLDLSLIHI
;
A
#
# COMPACT_ATOMS: atom_id res chain seq x y z
N MET A 1 15.29 -5.64 39.98
CA MET A 1 13.83 -5.50 39.73
C MET A 1 13.65 -4.94 38.34
N ALA A 2 13.24 -5.76 37.38
CA ALA A 2 12.96 -5.31 36.02
C ALA A 2 11.67 -4.49 36.02
N THR A 3 11.76 -3.19 35.79
CA THR A 3 10.61 -2.31 35.59
C THR A 3 9.84 -2.81 34.38
N ALA A 4 8.65 -3.39 34.59
CA ALA A 4 7.74 -3.77 33.55
C ALA A 4 7.38 -2.51 32.73
N ASN A 5 7.98 -2.36 31.55
CA ASN A 5 7.69 -1.27 30.64
C ASN A 5 6.19 -1.27 30.31
N LYS A 6 5.50 -0.20 30.65
CA LYS A 6 4.08 -0.03 30.31
C LYS A 6 3.89 -0.14 28.79
N PRO A 7 2.89 -0.86 28.30
CA PRO A 7 2.67 -1.09 26.86
C PRO A 7 2.57 0.19 26.00
N MET A 8 2.30 1.33 26.64
CA MET A 8 2.21 2.63 26.02
C MET A 8 3.57 3.23 25.70
N ASP A 9 4.60 2.88 26.48
CA ASP A 9 5.96 3.38 26.26
C ASP A 9 6.67 2.60 25.16
N GLU A 10 6.35 1.32 25.00
CA GLU A 10 6.94 0.47 23.95
C GLU A 10 6.66 0.94 22.52
N TRP A 11 5.46 1.46 22.19
CA TRP A 11 5.19 2.00 20.86
C TRP A 11 5.96 3.29 20.58
N LYS A 12 6.10 4.17 21.58
CA LYS A 12 6.80 5.43 21.43
C LYS A 12 8.32 5.24 21.36
N THR A 13 8.86 4.22 22.03
CA THR A 13 10.30 3.93 22.08
C THR A 13 10.80 3.09 20.90
N ILE A 14 9.90 2.66 20.00
CA ILE A 14 10.30 1.91 18.79
C ILE A 14 11.29 2.75 17.96
N PRO A 15 12.45 2.18 17.59
CA PRO A 15 13.44 2.88 16.76
C PRO A 15 12.99 2.92 15.29
N TRP A 16 12.05 3.80 14.97
CA TRP A 16 11.38 3.85 13.65
C TRP A 16 12.35 3.98 12.48
N LYS A 17 13.40 4.79 12.61
CA LYS A 17 14.44 4.92 11.58
C LYS A 17 15.09 3.57 11.26
N GLN A 18 15.29 2.72 12.26
CA GLN A 18 15.86 1.38 12.06
C GLN A 18 14.84 0.44 11.40
N ILE A 19 13.56 0.51 11.80
CA ILE A 19 12.45 -0.25 11.19
C ILE A 19 12.33 0.10 9.70
N GLU A 20 12.28 1.37 9.37
CA GLU A 20 12.23 1.87 7.99
C GLU A 20 13.44 1.40 7.17
N ARG A 21 14.62 1.49 7.73
CA ARG A 21 15.87 1.02 7.12
C ARG A 21 15.84 -0.49 6.81
N ASN A 22 15.30 -1.29 7.73
CA ASN A 22 15.18 -2.74 7.55
C ASN A 22 14.21 -3.08 6.41
N VAL A 23 13.05 -2.42 6.36
CA VAL A 23 12.08 -2.59 5.28
C VAL A 23 12.69 -2.15 3.95
N PHE A 24 13.30 -0.97 3.89
CA PHE A 24 13.93 -0.44 2.68
C PHE A 24 15.03 -1.37 2.13
N LYS A 25 15.86 -1.97 2.99
CA LYS A 25 16.87 -2.95 2.57
C LYS A 25 16.23 -4.16 1.87
N LEU A 26 15.10 -4.66 2.37
CA LEU A 26 14.38 -5.76 1.74
C LEU A 26 13.76 -5.31 0.41
N GLN A 27 13.14 -4.14 0.38
CA GLN A 27 12.56 -3.55 -0.83
C GLN A 27 13.61 -3.38 -1.93
N LYS A 28 14.78 -2.85 -1.61
CA LYS A 28 15.90 -2.72 -2.56
C LYS A 28 16.32 -4.07 -3.13
N ARG A 29 16.37 -5.11 -2.30
CA ARG A 29 16.72 -6.47 -2.74
C ARG A 29 15.63 -7.10 -3.61
N ILE A 30 14.34 -6.82 -3.34
CA ILE A 30 13.22 -7.25 -4.18
C ILE A 30 13.34 -6.58 -5.55
N TYR A 31 13.52 -5.26 -5.58
CA TYR A 31 13.71 -4.49 -6.81
C TYR A 31 14.86 -5.04 -7.67
N GLN A 32 16.03 -5.24 -7.09
CA GLN A 32 17.20 -5.80 -7.79
C GLN A 32 16.95 -7.22 -8.32
N ALA A 33 16.28 -8.06 -7.53
CA ALA A 33 15.93 -9.41 -7.96
C ALA A 33 14.91 -9.41 -9.11
N SER A 34 13.96 -8.45 -9.11
CA SER A 34 13.00 -8.26 -10.18
C SER A 34 13.68 -7.79 -11.48
N GLN A 35 14.60 -6.83 -11.41
CA GLN A 35 15.41 -6.41 -12.57
C GLN A 35 16.21 -7.58 -13.18
N GLN A 36 16.65 -8.52 -12.36
CA GLN A 36 17.36 -9.74 -12.79
C GLN A 36 16.42 -10.86 -13.24
N ASN A 37 15.09 -10.61 -13.31
CA ASN A 37 14.05 -11.62 -13.60
C ASN A 37 14.11 -12.86 -12.70
N ASN A 38 14.68 -12.77 -11.49
CA ASN A 38 14.79 -13.87 -10.54
C ASN A 38 13.53 -13.98 -9.68
N ARG A 39 12.45 -14.51 -10.27
CA ARG A 39 11.14 -14.67 -9.62
C ARG A 39 11.21 -15.41 -8.28
N LYS A 40 11.97 -16.52 -8.21
CA LYS A 40 12.11 -17.32 -6.97
C LYS A 40 12.67 -16.48 -5.82
N LYS A 41 13.67 -15.64 -6.11
CA LYS A 41 14.27 -14.73 -5.12
C LYS A 41 13.31 -13.60 -4.74
N VAL A 42 12.57 -13.04 -5.70
CA VAL A 42 11.53 -12.02 -5.44
C VAL A 42 10.51 -12.56 -4.45
N HIS A 43 9.86 -13.69 -4.74
CA HIS A 43 8.85 -14.29 -3.86
C HIS A 43 9.40 -14.61 -2.47
N LYS A 44 10.61 -15.16 -2.38
CA LYS A 44 11.26 -15.43 -1.08
C LYS A 44 11.46 -14.17 -0.26
N LEU A 45 11.87 -13.06 -0.89
CA LEU A 45 12.10 -11.79 -0.21
C LEU A 45 10.78 -11.09 0.17
N GLN A 46 9.74 -11.18 -0.66
CA GLN A 46 8.40 -10.69 -0.37
C GLN A 46 7.81 -11.40 0.86
N ARG A 47 7.87 -12.73 0.90
CA ARG A 47 7.46 -13.52 2.09
C ARG A 47 8.24 -13.12 3.33
N LEU A 48 9.57 -12.93 3.20
CA LEU A 48 10.41 -12.49 4.31
C LEU A 48 9.98 -11.11 4.82
N LEU A 49 9.68 -10.16 3.92
CA LEU A 49 9.24 -8.82 4.31
C LEU A 49 7.89 -8.88 5.03
N MET A 50 6.90 -9.59 4.49
CA MET A 50 5.56 -9.70 5.07
C MET A 50 5.58 -10.41 6.44
N ASN A 51 6.47 -11.38 6.63
CA ASN A 51 6.62 -12.08 7.91
C ASN A 51 7.55 -11.35 8.88
N SER A 52 8.23 -10.28 8.46
CA SER A 52 9.13 -9.54 9.32
C SER A 52 8.38 -8.66 10.33
N ARG A 53 8.92 -8.58 11.55
CA ARG A 53 8.42 -7.62 12.56
C ARG A 53 8.45 -6.20 12.04
N SER A 54 9.51 -5.80 11.33
CA SER A 54 9.68 -4.46 10.78
C SER A 54 8.59 -4.12 9.74
N GLY A 55 8.27 -5.04 8.82
CA GLY A 55 7.22 -4.84 7.83
C GLY A 55 5.85 -4.64 8.47
N ARG A 56 5.48 -5.51 9.45
CA ARG A 56 4.21 -5.41 10.18
C ARG A 56 4.09 -4.12 10.99
N LEU A 57 5.13 -3.74 11.72
CA LEU A 57 5.15 -2.49 12.48
C LEU A 57 4.99 -1.27 11.58
N LEU A 58 5.71 -1.20 10.47
CA LEU A 58 5.62 -0.08 9.53
C LEU A 58 4.26 0.01 8.86
N ALA A 59 3.68 -1.13 8.45
CA ALA A 59 2.34 -1.19 7.87
C ALA A 59 1.27 -0.67 8.83
N VAL A 60 1.29 -1.11 10.10
CA VAL A 60 0.38 -0.64 11.13
C VAL A 60 0.57 0.86 11.40
N ARG A 61 1.80 1.34 11.53
CA ARG A 61 2.09 2.77 11.72
C ARG A 61 1.50 3.61 10.59
N ARG A 62 1.76 3.24 9.34
CA ARG A 62 1.22 3.93 8.16
C ARG A 62 -0.29 4.15 8.25
N VAL A 63 -1.02 3.11 8.54
CA VAL A 63 -2.50 3.13 8.54
C VAL A 63 -3.07 3.82 9.78
N THR A 64 -2.47 3.59 10.96
CA THR A 64 -3.06 4.01 12.23
C THR A 64 -2.52 5.32 12.77
N GLN A 65 -1.43 5.84 12.20
CA GLN A 65 -0.77 7.05 12.69
C GLN A 65 -0.52 8.07 11.57
N ASP A 66 0.07 7.66 10.46
CA ASP A 66 0.52 8.59 9.43
C ASP A 66 -0.62 8.99 8.49
N ASN A 67 -1.48 8.05 8.08
CA ASN A 67 -2.57 8.32 7.15
C ASN A 67 -3.72 9.11 7.78
N GLN A 68 -4.31 10.03 7.01
CA GLN A 68 -5.50 10.79 7.42
C GLN A 68 -6.72 9.88 7.71
N GLY A 69 -6.84 8.76 7.00
CA GLY A 69 -7.90 7.76 7.20
C GLY A 69 -7.92 7.07 8.57
N LYS A 70 -6.93 7.31 9.45
CA LYS A 70 -6.88 6.77 10.82
C LYS A 70 -8.11 7.08 11.67
N LYS A 71 -8.81 8.18 11.36
CA LYS A 71 -10.03 8.62 12.05
C LYS A 71 -11.32 8.02 11.46
N THR A 72 -11.23 7.29 10.35
CA THR A 72 -12.39 6.72 9.66
C THR A 72 -12.51 5.24 9.94
N ALA A 73 -13.61 4.85 10.58
CA ALA A 73 -13.88 3.45 10.92
C ALA A 73 -14.34 2.63 9.71
N GLY A 74 -13.97 1.35 9.67
CA GLY A 74 -14.58 0.34 8.82
C GLY A 74 -15.96 -0.10 9.33
N ILE A 75 -16.40 -1.29 8.92
CA ILE A 75 -17.67 -1.89 9.39
C ILE A 75 -17.63 -2.24 10.89
N ASP A 76 -16.42 -2.50 11.42
CA ASP A 76 -16.17 -2.84 12.81
C ASP A 76 -16.23 -1.64 13.78
N GLY A 77 -16.45 -0.43 13.28
CA GLY A 77 -16.46 0.80 14.08
C GLY A 77 -15.10 1.22 14.64
N VAL A 78 -14.04 0.45 14.42
CA VAL A 78 -12.70 0.68 15.00
C VAL A 78 -11.98 1.82 14.27
N LYS A 79 -11.54 2.81 15.06
CA LYS A 79 -10.76 3.96 14.60
C LYS A 79 -9.80 4.45 15.67
N SER A 80 -8.81 5.28 15.28
CA SER A 80 -7.92 5.97 16.23
C SER A 80 -7.26 5.05 17.26
N LEU A 81 -6.64 3.94 16.81
CA LEU A 81 -6.05 2.94 17.70
C LEU A 81 -5.05 3.53 18.69
N THR A 82 -5.13 3.08 19.94
CA THR A 82 -4.16 3.40 21.00
C THR A 82 -2.81 2.71 20.74
N PRO A 83 -1.71 3.16 21.34
CA PRO A 83 -0.39 2.52 21.25
C PRO A 83 -0.42 1.00 21.57
N LYS A 84 -1.14 0.59 22.61
CA LYS A 84 -1.31 -0.83 22.97
C LYS A 84 -2.03 -1.62 21.87
N GLN A 85 -3.09 -1.06 21.30
CA GLN A 85 -3.84 -1.69 20.20
C GLN A 85 -2.98 -1.80 18.92
N ARG A 86 -2.15 -0.80 18.61
CA ARG A 86 -1.22 -0.85 17.49
C ARG A 86 -0.19 -1.97 17.63
N LEU A 87 0.39 -2.12 18.83
CA LEU A 87 1.31 -3.23 19.14
C LEU A 87 0.64 -4.58 18.98
N LYS A 88 -0.57 -4.74 19.56
CA LYS A 88 -1.36 -5.96 19.42
C LYS A 88 -1.64 -6.26 17.94
N LEU A 89 -2.09 -5.27 17.17
CA LEU A 89 -2.36 -5.43 15.76
C LEU A 89 -1.08 -5.85 15.00
N SER A 90 0.07 -5.21 15.25
CA SER A 90 1.31 -5.56 14.58
C SER A 90 1.82 -6.95 14.90
N ALA A 91 1.57 -7.44 16.12
CA ALA A 91 1.94 -8.80 16.53
C ALA A 91 1.06 -9.88 15.88
N THR A 92 -0.24 -9.59 15.70
CA THR A 92 -1.23 -10.53 15.16
C THR A 92 -1.47 -10.40 13.66
N LEU A 93 -0.91 -9.36 13.01
CA LEU A 93 -1.12 -9.10 11.60
C LEU A 93 -0.56 -10.23 10.74
N LYS A 94 -1.45 -10.89 10.01
CA LYS A 94 -1.14 -11.92 9.03
C LYS A 94 -1.93 -11.63 7.74
N VAL A 95 -1.35 -11.98 6.62
CA VAL A 95 -2.04 -12.02 5.32
C VAL A 95 -2.50 -13.46 5.13
N ASP A 96 -3.77 -13.70 5.39
CA ASP A 96 -4.39 -15.04 5.44
C ASP A 96 -5.49 -15.22 4.37
N GLY A 97 -5.57 -14.31 3.40
CA GLY A 97 -6.61 -14.32 2.36
C GLY A 97 -8.02 -13.94 2.87
N LYS A 98 -8.18 -13.66 4.16
CA LYS A 98 -9.47 -13.30 4.75
C LYS A 98 -9.61 -11.79 4.86
N ALA A 99 -10.63 -11.23 4.24
CA ALA A 99 -10.98 -9.82 4.33
C ALA A 99 -12.37 -9.65 4.96
N SER A 100 -12.53 -8.59 5.74
CA SER A 100 -13.85 -8.21 6.27
C SER A 100 -14.64 -7.43 5.22
N PRO A 101 -15.98 -7.45 5.25
CA PRO A 101 -16.79 -6.58 4.41
C PRO A 101 -16.41 -5.12 4.58
N VAL A 102 -16.49 -4.35 3.50
CA VAL A 102 -16.20 -2.91 3.55
C VAL A 102 -17.45 -2.12 3.94
N ARG A 103 -17.27 -1.04 4.70
CA ARG A 103 -18.35 -0.08 4.94
C ARG A 103 -18.47 0.84 3.72
N ARG A 104 -19.58 0.75 3.01
CA ARG A 104 -19.87 1.61 1.85
C ARG A 104 -20.34 2.99 2.29
N VAL A 105 -19.75 4.03 1.71
CA VAL A 105 -20.14 5.43 1.90
C VAL A 105 -20.27 6.08 0.53
N GLU A 106 -21.37 6.78 0.30
CA GLU A 106 -21.62 7.52 -0.93
C GLU A 106 -21.00 8.91 -0.85
N ILE A 107 -20.12 9.26 -1.78
CA ILE A 107 -19.45 10.56 -1.86
C ILE A 107 -19.95 11.31 -3.10
N PRO A 108 -20.39 12.57 -2.98
CA PRO A 108 -20.77 13.38 -4.13
C PRO A 108 -19.59 13.55 -5.09
N LYS A 109 -19.84 13.45 -6.39
CA LYS A 109 -18.86 13.84 -7.40
C LYS A 109 -18.86 15.36 -7.55
N PRO A 110 -17.69 16.02 -7.58
CA PRO A 110 -17.64 17.47 -7.81
C PRO A 110 -18.32 17.85 -9.12
N GLY A 111 -19.17 18.91 -9.10
CA GLY A 111 -19.82 19.45 -10.29
C GLY A 111 -20.97 18.61 -10.85
N THR A 112 -21.41 17.56 -10.19
CA THR A 112 -22.53 16.71 -10.63
C THR A 112 -23.45 16.33 -9.48
N THR A 113 -24.67 15.86 -9.78
CA THR A 113 -25.61 15.28 -8.80
C THR A 113 -25.32 13.81 -8.50
N GLU A 114 -24.36 13.22 -9.21
CA GLU A 114 -24.00 11.82 -9.04
C GLU A 114 -23.18 11.56 -7.78
N LYS A 115 -23.35 10.37 -7.23
CA LYS A 115 -22.55 9.88 -6.10
C LYS A 115 -21.65 8.74 -6.54
N ARG A 116 -20.49 8.62 -5.90
CA ARG A 116 -19.61 7.44 -6.03
C ARG A 116 -19.56 6.70 -4.72
N GLY A 117 -19.69 5.37 -4.77
CA GLY A 117 -19.50 4.53 -3.60
C GLY A 117 -18.02 4.40 -3.24
N LEU A 118 -17.70 4.64 -1.97
CA LEU A 118 -16.38 4.39 -1.40
C LEU A 118 -16.48 3.25 -0.39
N GLY A 119 -15.73 2.16 -0.63
CA GLY A 119 -15.58 1.07 0.32
C GLY A 119 -14.50 1.39 1.36
N ILE A 120 -14.85 1.38 2.63
CA ILE A 120 -13.92 1.64 3.74
C ILE A 120 -13.61 0.33 4.47
N PRO A 121 -12.41 -0.26 4.29
CA PRO A 121 -12.01 -1.49 4.97
C PRO A 121 -11.78 -1.29 6.47
N THR A 122 -11.72 -2.37 7.24
CA THR A 122 -11.31 -2.34 8.65
C THR A 122 -9.85 -1.89 8.82
N MET A 123 -9.47 -1.50 10.03
CA MET A 123 -8.06 -1.12 10.30
C MET A 123 -7.10 -2.30 10.10
N ARG A 124 -7.56 -3.55 10.41
CA ARG A 124 -6.79 -4.76 10.15
C ARG A 124 -6.53 -4.95 8.65
N ASP A 125 -7.59 -4.85 7.86
CA ASP A 125 -7.48 -5.08 6.40
C ASP A 125 -6.64 -4.00 5.72
N ARG A 126 -6.77 -2.72 6.13
CA ARG A 126 -5.88 -1.65 5.65
C ARG A 126 -4.42 -1.91 6.00
N ALA A 127 -4.14 -2.42 7.21
CA ALA A 127 -2.79 -2.77 7.62
C ALA A 127 -2.25 -3.95 6.80
N ALA A 128 -3.07 -4.96 6.52
CA ALA A 128 -2.73 -6.08 5.64
C ALA A 128 -2.44 -5.59 4.21
N GLN A 129 -3.31 -4.74 3.64
CA GLN A 129 -3.08 -4.11 2.33
C GLN A 129 -1.79 -3.30 2.29
N SER A 130 -1.50 -2.51 3.34
CA SER A 130 -0.25 -1.75 3.44
C SER A 130 0.98 -2.65 3.49
N LEU A 131 0.89 -3.79 4.19
CA LEU A 131 1.96 -4.77 4.27
C LEU A 131 2.23 -5.44 2.91
N VAL A 132 1.17 -5.86 2.22
CA VAL A 132 1.24 -6.42 0.86
C VAL A 132 1.80 -5.39 -0.11
N LYS A 133 1.32 -4.13 -0.04
CA LYS A 133 1.86 -3.04 -0.86
C LYS A 133 3.38 -2.90 -0.67
N HIS A 134 3.89 -2.90 0.56
CA HIS A 134 5.33 -2.81 0.81
C HIS A 134 6.14 -3.92 0.14
N ALA A 135 5.55 -5.10 -0.04
CA ALA A 135 6.20 -6.25 -0.66
C ALA A 135 6.11 -6.24 -2.19
N LEU A 136 4.97 -5.83 -2.76
CA LEU A 136 4.73 -5.84 -4.22
C LEU A 136 5.31 -4.62 -4.93
N GLU A 137 5.21 -3.44 -4.32
CA GLU A 137 5.60 -2.16 -4.92
C GLU A 137 7.02 -2.18 -5.53
N PRO A 138 8.07 -2.74 -4.87
CA PRO A 138 9.41 -2.77 -5.47
C PRO A 138 9.52 -3.66 -6.72
N GLU A 139 8.75 -4.73 -6.79
CA GLU A 139 8.69 -5.58 -7.98
C GLU A 139 8.03 -4.85 -9.15
N CYS A 140 6.90 -4.20 -8.88
CA CYS A 140 6.19 -3.41 -9.88
C CYS A 140 7.03 -2.24 -10.38
N GLU A 141 7.69 -1.50 -9.46
CA GLU A 141 8.57 -0.39 -9.80
C GLU A 141 9.74 -0.79 -10.72
N ALA A 142 10.25 -2.01 -10.56
CA ALA A 142 11.32 -2.53 -11.42
C ALA A 142 10.87 -2.80 -12.87
N ARG A 143 9.56 -2.86 -13.11
CA ARG A 143 8.95 -3.22 -14.41
C ARG A 143 8.14 -2.11 -15.04
N PHE A 144 7.75 -1.10 -14.27
CA PHE A 144 6.93 0.00 -14.79
C PHE A 144 7.68 0.81 -15.85
N GLU A 145 6.94 1.19 -16.88
CA GLU A 145 7.42 2.08 -17.93
C GLU A 145 7.92 3.41 -17.34
N PRO A 146 9.02 3.97 -17.87
CA PRO A 146 9.62 5.21 -17.36
C PRO A 146 8.64 6.39 -17.33
N ASN A 147 7.71 6.46 -18.28
CA ASN A 147 6.74 7.55 -18.43
C ASN A 147 5.38 7.27 -17.77
N SER A 148 5.27 6.24 -16.93
CA SER A 148 4.12 6.01 -16.06
C SER A 148 4.28 6.78 -14.75
N TYR A 149 3.31 7.62 -14.37
CA TYR A 149 3.43 8.54 -13.22
C TYR A 149 2.41 8.26 -12.12
N GLY A 150 1.22 7.76 -12.45
CA GLY A 150 0.13 7.58 -11.52
C GLY A 150 0.42 6.60 -10.39
N PHE A 151 0.15 7.01 -9.14
CA PHE A 151 0.26 6.19 -7.92
C PHE A 151 1.64 5.58 -7.62
N ARG A 152 2.69 6.05 -8.27
CA ARG A 152 4.06 5.57 -8.07
C ARG A 152 4.80 6.38 -7.00
N PRO A 153 5.65 5.74 -6.17
CA PRO A 153 6.47 6.43 -5.19
C PRO A 153 7.48 7.37 -5.87
N GLY A 154 7.64 8.57 -5.34
CA GLY A 154 8.57 9.57 -5.88
C GLY A 154 8.18 10.15 -7.24
N ARG A 155 6.97 9.91 -7.72
CA ARG A 155 6.40 10.51 -8.93
C ARG A 155 5.23 11.41 -8.57
N SER A 156 5.07 12.49 -9.31
CA SER A 156 4.00 13.47 -9.10
C SER A 156 3.30 13.86 -10.42
N CYS A 157 2.18 14.55 -10.31
CA CYS A 157 1.51 15.11 -11.49
C CYS A 157 2.39 16.18 -12.18
N HIS A 158 3.24 16.89 -11.43
CA HIS A 158 4.17 17.87 -12.00
C HIS A 158 5.23 17.20 -12.88
N ASP A 159 5.72 16.01 -12.51
CA ASP A 159 6.66 15.25 -13.34
C ASP A 159 5.99 14.83 -14.66
N ALA A 160 4.71 14.39 -14.60
CA ALA A 160 3.94 14.06 -15.80
C ALA A 160 3.74 15.26 -16.73
N ILE A 161 3.31 16.40 -16.15
CA ILE A 161 3.13 17.66 -16.91
C ILE A 161 4.44 18.09 -17.57
N ASN A 162 5.55 18.06 -16.82
CA ASN A 162 6.86 18.41 -17.36
C ASN A 162 7.27 17.50 -18.54
N ALA A 163 7.05 16.19 -18.41
CA ALA A 163 7.34 15.24 -19.50
C ALA A 163 6.49 15.51 -20.75
N ILE A 164 5.19 15.82 -20.57
CA ILE A 164 4.29 16.20 -21.66
C ILE A 164 4.78 17.50 -22.32
N CYS A 165 5.07 18.55 -21.54
CA CYS A 165 5.56 19.83 -22.05
C CYS A 165 6.84 19.64 -22.88
N ILE A 166 7.80 18.86 -22.40
CA ILE A 166 9.02 18.55 -23.15
C ILE A 166 8.70 17.80 -24.47
N ALA A 167 7.75 16.86 -24.42
CA ALA A 167 7.40 16.06 -25.58
C ALA A 167 6.74 16.86 -26.71
N ILE A 168 5.96 17.91 -26.38
CA ILE A 168 5.21 18.72 -27.36
C ILE A 168 5.89 20.07 -27.69
N SER A 169 6.93 20.47 -26.94
CA SER A 169 7.56 21.80 -27.07
C SER A 169 8.16 22.10 -28.42
N LYS A 170 8.63 21.10 -29.19
CA LYS A 170 9.33 21.26 -30.44
C LYS A 170 8.44 21.08 -31.69
N GLN A 171 7.33 20.36 -31.53
CA GLN A 171 6.40 20.10 -32.65
C GLN A 171 5.05 19.63 -32.11
N ALA A 172 3.97 19.94 -32.83
CA ALA A 172 2.64 19.43 -32.55
C ALA A 172 2.61 17.89 -32.62
N LYS A 173 1.92 17.25 -31.69
CA LYS A 173 1.75 15.79 -31.64
C LYS A 173 0.29 15.44 -31.41
N TRP A 174 -0.09 14.30 -31.89
CA TRP A 174 -1.40 13.71 -31.57
C TRP A 174 -1.43 13.27 -30.11
N CYS A 175 -2.51 13.59 -29.41
CA CYS A 175 -2.77 13.11 -28.05
C CYS A 175 -3.84 12.03 -28.11
N TYR A 176 -3.54 10.86 -27.59
CA TYR A 176 -4.52 9.80 -27.37
C TYR A 176 -4.97 9.87 -25.90
N ASP A 177 -6.19 10.37 -25.69
CA ASP A 177 -6.82 10.44 -24.35
C ASP A 177 -7.76 9.24 -24.20
N ALA A 178 -7.49 8.39 -23.21
CA ALA A 178 -8.25 7.18 -22.96
C ALA A 178 -8.40 6.92 -21.45
N ASP A 179 -9.60 6.49 -21.04
CA ASP A 179 -9.90 6.06 -19.68
C ASP A 179 -10.59 4.69 -19.66
N ILE A 180 -10.35 3.91 -18.62
CA ILE A 180 -10.96 2.60 -18.44
C ILE A 180 -12.28 2.75 -17.71
N ALA A 181 -13.38 2.55 -18.40
CA ALA A 181 -14.71 2.65 -17.83
C ALA A 181 -14.92 1.64 -16.68
N LYS A 182 -15.14 2.15 -15.45
CA LYS A 182 -15.42 1.34 -14.25
C LYS A 182 -14.40 0.22 -14.02
N CYS A 183 -13.11 0.54 -14.15
CA CYS A 183 -12.00 -0.43 -14.05
C CYS A 183 -12.18 -1.43 -12.89
N PHE A 184 -12.35 -0.95 -11.65
CA PHE A 184 -12.48 -1.81 -10.47
C PHE A 184 -13.80 -2.59 -10.40
N ASP A 185 -14.84 -2.11 -11.04
CA ASP A 185 -16.15 -2.80 -11.07
C ASP A 185 -16.21 -3.89 -12.15
N ARG A 186 -15.37 -3.79 -13.19
CA ARG A 186 -15.40 -4.66 -14.37
C ARG A 186 -14.18 -5.56 -14.52
N ILE A 187 -13.15 -5.38 -13.73
CA ILE A 187 -11.97 -6.27 -13.77
C ILE A 187 -12.39 -7.69 -13.39
N ALA A 188 -11.98 -8.66 -14.20
CA ALA A 188 -12.23 -10.07 -13.90
C ALA A 188 -11.43 -10.47 -12.65
N HIS A 189 -12.14 -10.97 -11.62
CA HIS A 189 -11.52 -11.27 -10.34
C HIS A 189 -10.67 -12.56 -10.41
N GLU A 190 -11.14 -13.59 -11.10
CA GLU A 190 -10.42 -14.87 -11.19
C GLU A 190 -8.98 -14.73 -11.73
N PRO A 191 -8.74 -14.10 -12.90
CA PRO A 191 -7.37 -13.89 -13.37
C PRO A 191 -6.53 -13.02 -12.44
N LEU A 192 -7.17 -12.05 -11.74
CA LEU A 192 -6.46 -11.20 -10.78
C LEU A 192 -6.02 -12.00 -9.55
N LEU A 193 -6.87 -12.91 -9.07
CA LEU A 193 -6.56 -13.80 -7.95
C LEU A 193 -5.46 -14.80 -8.34
N ASP A 194 -5.54 -15.37 -9.53
CA ASP A 194 -4.51 -16.30 -10.05
C ASP A 194 -3.13 -15.62 -10.14
N LEU A 195 -3.10 -14.34 -10.51
CA LEU A 195 -1.84 -13.57 -10.55
C LEU A 195 -1.27 -13.27 -9.16
N SER A 196 -2.14 -13.10 -8.15
CA SER A 196 -1.71 -12.60 -6.83
C SER A 196 -1.53 -13.70 -5.79
N LEU A 197 -2.40 -14.70 -5.76
CA LEU A 197 -2.47 -15.67 -4.66
C LEU A 197 -1.51 -16.85 -4.80
N ILE A 198 -1.05 -17.16 -6.01
CA ILE A 198 -0.09 -18.26 -6.23
C ILE A 198 1.29 -17.93 -5.68
N HIS A 199 1.57 -16.65 -5.38
CA HIS A 199 2.92 -16.18 -5.13
C HIS A 199 3.16 -15.60 -3.74
N ILE A 200 2.11 -15.37 -2.94
CA ILE A 200 2.17 -14.82 -1.60
C ILE A 200 1.68 -15.81 -0.56
#